data_633d945046d22670102440e335b6c607
#
_entry.id   633d945046d22670102440e335b6c607
#
_cell.length_a   1.000
_cell.length_b   1.000
_cell.length_c   1.000
_cell.angle_alpha   90.00
_cell.angle_beta   90.00
_cell.angle_gamma   90.00
#
_symmetry.space_group_name_H-M   'P 1'
#
loop_
_entity.id
_entity.type
_entity.pdbx_description
1 polymer ?
#
loop_
_entity_poly.entity_id
_entity_poly.type
_entity_poly.pdbx_seq_one_letter_code
_entity_poly.pdbx_strand_id
1 'polypeptide(L)'
;MPAIQPCALLLLIGPDWQVETVSANVAMLGDHRPASVIGQPLADLIGSKAIHSLRNRMSWLSSDESEVQDFGVQWGDLTLDVRAARHEDRYLVEAELAVEPRLPDGIGMVRSMSDRLSGDHPVDLAGQAMRQLAALTGFERVMLTDRQGKTIATNKDAAGWLASDSIEMVRMVADRDAEPVPMVGNEESGLLARAAFCVPANDECVRLETLGISATMTHPLRIDGDLVGSLQAMHSGPRRIGAERRSVAHLFTERLVARMARRGWQP
;
A
#
# COMPACT_ATOMS: atom_id res chain seq x y z
N MET A 1 -12.77 -12.65 -12.62
CA MET A 1 -12.36 -13.15 -11.29
C MET A 1 -11.46 -12.13 -10.66
N PRO A 2 -11.64 -11.80 -9.39
CA PRO A 2 -10.71 -10.94 -8.70
C PRO A 2 -9.33 -11.61 -8.63
N ALA A 3 -8.29 -10.81 -8.80
CA ALA A 3 -6.92 -11.27 -8.81
C ALA A 3 -6.00 -10.25 -8.17
N ILE A 4 -4.85 -10.70 -7.71
CA ILE A 4 -3.81 -9.86 -7.13
C ILE A 4 -2.50 -10.00 -7.89
N GLN A 5 -1.56 -9.13 -7.60
CA GLN A 5 -0.21 -9.23 -8.12
C GLN A 5 0.59 -10.34 -7.39
N PRO A 6 1.48 -11.05 -8.10
CA PRO A 6 2.19 -12.22 -7.55
C PRO A 6 3.18 -11.88 -6.42
N CYS A 7 3.50 -10.60 -6.22
CA CYS A 7 4.40 -10.15 -5.16
C CYS A 7 3.77 -10.14 -3.76
N ALA A 8 2.47 -10.37 -3.65
CA ALA A 8 1.73 -10.42 -2.39
C ALA A 8 0.90 -11.69 -2.28
N LEU A 9 0.56 -12.06 -1.05
CA LEU A 9 -0.43 -13.05 -0.66
C LEU A 9 -1.63 -12.33 -0.07
N LEU A 10 -2.83 -12.77 -0.40
CA LEU A 10 -4.07 -12.23 0.13
C LEU A 10 -4.93 -13.31 0.76
N LEU A 11 -5.46 -13.00 1.94
CA LEU A 11 -6.37 -13.85 2.69
C LEU A 11 -7.60 -13.03 3.10
N LEU A 12 -8.80 -13.58 2.92
CA LEU A 12 -10.01 -13.14 3.58
C LEU A 12 -10.29 -14.08 4.74
N ILE A 13 -10.49 -13.50 5.92
CA ILE A 13 -10.64 -14.19 7.18
C ILE A 13 -12.01 -13.87 7.75
N GLY A 14 -12.78 -14.91 8.07
CA GLY A 14 -14.07 -14.79 8.70
C GLY A 14 -13.99 -14.35 10.17
N PRO A 15 -15.16 -14.08 10.82
CA PRO A 15 -15.24 -13.64 12.21
C PRO A 15 -14.69 -14.68 13.19
N ASP A 16 -14.73 -15.95 12.82
CA ASP A 16 -14.19 -17.09 13.58
C ASP A 16 -12.70 -17.37 13.34
N TRP A 17 -12.02 -16.48 12.58
CA TRP A 17 -10.61 -16.59 12.22
C TRP A 17 -10.28 -17.77 11.30
N GLN A 18 -11.25 -18.26 10.56
CA GLN A 18 -11.05 -19.22 9.50
C GLN A 18 -10.78 -18.51 8.16
N VAL A 19 -10.00 -19.15 7.31
CA VAL A 19 -9.71 -18.65 5.95
C VAL A 19 -10.92 -18.90 5.06
N GLU A 20 -11.57 -17.88 4.55
CA GLU A 20 -12.71 -17.97 3.62
C GLU A 20 -12.25 -17.92 2.15
N THR A 21 -11.22 -17.12 1.88
CA THR A 21 -10.67 -16.94 0.53
C THR A 21 -9.16 -16.74 0.64
N VAL A 22 -8.43 -17.25 -0.35
CA VAL A 22 -6.97 -17.14 -0.41
C VAL A 22 -6.51 -16.96 -1.85
N SER A 23 -5.43 -16.22 -2.06
CA SER A 23 -4.80 -16.14 -3.38
C SER A 23 -4.12 -17.46 -3.75
N ALA A 24 -4.17 -17.81 -5.04
CA ALA A 24 -3.69 -19.11 -5.52
C ALA A 24 -2.19 -19.37 -5.26
N ASN A 25 -1.41 -18.31 -5.02
CA ASN A 25 0.01 -18.39 -4.69
C ASN A 25 0.32 -18.70 -3.21
N VAL A 26 -0.65 -19.21 -2.44
CA VAL A 26 -0.46 -19.60 -1.04
C VAL A 26 0.68 -20.60 -0.83
N ALA A 27 1.08 -21.32 -1.89
CA ALA A 27 2.26 -22.18 -1.89
C ALA A 27 3.57 -21.44 -1.55
N MET A 28 3.59 -20.11 -1.63
CA MET A 28 4.74 -19.33 -1.14
C MET A 28 4.98 -19.47 0.37
N LEU A 29 3.96 -19.88 1.15
CA LEU A 29 4.08 -20.12 2.59
C LEU A 29 4.53 -21.55 2.95
N GLY A 30 4.82 -22.40 1.96
CA GLY A 30 5.16 -23.81 2.13
C GLY A 30 4.30 -24.73 1.24
N ASP A 31 4.20 -26.01 1.58
CA ASP A 31 3.42 -27.00 0.82
C ASP A 31 1.89 -26.84 1.01
N HIS A 32 1.39 -25.61 0.82
CA HIS A 32 -0.03 -25.31 0.92
C HIS A 32 -0.69 -25.22 -0.45
N ARG A 33 -1.91 -25.77 -0.54
CA ARG A 33 -2.79 -25.58 -1.70
C ARG A 33 -4.03 -24.78 -1.28
N PRO A 34 -4.59 -23.93 -2.12
CA PRO A 34 -5.77 -23.14 -1.76
C PRO A 34 -6.89 -24.00 -1.14
N ALA A 35 -7.23 -25.13 -1.77
CA ALA A 35 -8.30 -26.01 -1.29
C ALA A 35 -8.00 -26.64 0.10
N SER A 36 -6.74 -26.75 0.51
CA SER A 36 -6.40 -27.29 1.83
C SER A 36 -6.33 -26.22 2.92
N VAL A 37 -6.37 -24.94 2.54
CA VAL A 37 -6.28 -23.78 3.45
C VAL A 37 -7.66 -23.20 3.75
N ILE A 38 -8.56 -23.20 2.77
CA ILE A 38 -9.93 -22.70 2.95
C ILE A 38 -10.66 -23.52 4.00
N GLY A 39 -11.33 -22.84 4.93
CA GLY A 39 -12.02 -23.42 6.07
C GLY A 39 -11.12 -23.81 7.23
N GLN A 40 -9.79 -23.61 7.12
CA GLN A 40 -8.89 -23.87 8.24
C GLN A 40 -8.68 -22.63 9.10
N PRO A 41 -8.42 -22.81 10.41
CA PRO A 41 -8.02 -21.70 11.26
C PRO A 41 -6.76 -21.02 10.73
N LEU A 42 -6.75 -19.69 10.69
CA LEU A 42 -5.55 -18.93 10.26
C LEU A 42 -4.32 -19.28 11.10
N ALA A 43 -4.52 -19.63 12.39
CA ALA A 43 -3.44 -20.04 13.28
C ALA A 43 -2.65 -21.26 12.79
N ASP A 44 -3.31 -22.18 12.08
CA ASP A 44 -2.68 -23.39 11.55
C ASP A 44 -1.79 -23.07 10.33
N LEU A 45 -2.10 -21.98 9.62
CA LEU A 45 -1.33 -21.52 8.48
C LEU A 45 -0.10 -20.68 8.87
N ILE A 46 -0.28 -19.72 9.81
CA ILE A 46 0.76 -18.73 10.13
C ILE A 46 1.44 -18.96 11.49
N GLY A 47 0.94 -19.89 12.28
CA GLY A 47 1.45 -20.22 13.61
C GLY A 47 0.94 -19.31 14.72
N SER A 48 1.02 -19.81 15.96
CA SER A 48 0.42 -19.15 17.13
C SER A 48 1.03 -17.79 17.45
N LYS A 49 2.32 -17.59 17.23
CA LYS A 49 3.01 -16.32 17.51
C LYS A 49 2.56 -15.23 16.55
N ALA A 50 2.48 -15.53 15.25
CA ALA A 50 2.06 -14.58 14.23
C ALA A 50 0.58 -14.19 14.41
N ILE A 51 -0.30 -15.17 14.68
CA ILE A 51 -1.72 -14.88 14.92
C ILE A 51 -1.93 -14.02 16.18
N HIS A 52 -1.14 -14.24 17.24
CA HIS A 52 -1.22 -13.43 18.45
C HIS A 52 -0.81 -11.96 18.18
N SER A 53 0.29 -11.76 17.46
CA SER A 53 0.72 -10.41 17.04
C SER A 53 -0.36 -9.73 16.19
N LEU A 54 -0.88 -10.42 15.18
CA LEU A 54 -1.91 -9.89 14.30
C LEU A 54 -3.17 -9.50 15.05
N ARG A 55 -3.70 -10.38 15.92
CA ARG A 55 -4.88 -10.09 16.75
C ARG A 55 -4.69 -8.87 17.66
N ASN A 56 -3.53 -8.75 18.29
CA ASN A 56 -3.23 -7.59 19.13
C ASN A 56 -3.24 -6.30 18.31
N ARG A 57 -2.66 -6.30 17.11
CA ARG A 57 -2.69 -5.11 16.25
C ARG A 57 -4.09 -4.81 15.73
N MET A 58 -4.84 -5.83 15.34
CA MET A 58 -6.22 -5.65 14.87
C MET A 58 -7.17 -5.14 15.94
N SER A 59 -6.88 -5.36 17.22
CA SER A 59 -7.64 -4.75 18.31
C SER A 59 -7.53 -3.21 18.36
N TRP A 60 -6.59 -2.62 17.63
CA TRP A 60 -6.43 -1.16 17.48
C TRP A 60 -7.29 -0.57 16.36
N LEU A 61 -7.88 -1.43 15.50
CA LEU A 61 -8.78 -0.97 14.45
C LEU A 61 -10.03 -0.35 15.08
N SER A 62 -10.24 0.93 14.87
CA SER A 62 -11.36 1.70 15.44
C SER A 62 -12.54 1.83 14.48
N SER A 63 -12.34 1.58 13.18
CA SER A 63 -13.37 1.68 12.15
C SER A 63 -13.06 0.72 10.99
N ASP A 64 -14.02 0.56 10.10
CA ASP A 64 -13.86 -0.23 8.87
C ASP A 64 -12.89 0.41 7.86
N GLU A 65 -12.57 1.69 8.01
CA GLU A 65 -11.57 2.37 7.20
C GLU A 65 -10.14 2.24 7.75
N SER A 66 -10.01 1.75 8.99
CA SER A 66 -8.72 1.60 9.65
C SER A 66 -7.97 0.39 9.11
N GLU A 67 -6.65 0.52 9.07
CA GLU A 67 -5.73 -0.57 8.77
C GLU A 67 -4.59 -0.63 9.78
N VAL A 68 -4.03 -1.81 9.95
CA VAL A 68 -2.82 -2.01 10.76
C VAL A 68 -1.75 -2.66 9.92
N GLN A 69 -0.50 -2.37 10.27
CA GLN A 69 0.67 -2.96 9.64
C GLN A 69 1.56 -3.61 10.70
N ASP A 70 2.13 -4.76 10.37
CA ASP A 70 3.12 -5.45 11.17
C ASP A 70 4.30 -5.83 10.28
N PHE A 71 5.48 -5.36 10.65
CA PHE A 71 6.67 -5.54 9.83
C PHE A 71 7.57 -6.64 10.38
N GLY A 72 8.15 -7.45 9.48
CA GLY A 72 9.09 -8.48 9.84
C GLY A 72 8.49 -9.65 10.60
N VAL A 73 7.22 -9.95 10.32
CA VAL A 73 6.51 -11.10 10.92
C VAL A 73 7.12 -12.39 10.40
N GLN A 74 7.49 -13.28 11.32
CA GLN A 74 7.98 -14.60 10.96
C GLN A 74 6.82 -15.57 10.72
N TRP A 75 6.68 -16.04 9.48
CA TRP A 75 5.77 -17.12 9.09
C TRP A 75 6.58 -18.29 8.57
N GLY A 76 6.81 -19.32 9.39
CA GLY A 76 7.77 -20.36 9.10
C GLY A 76 9.17 -19.77 8.90
N ASP A 77 9.80 -20.07 7.77
CA ASP A 77 11.13 -19.57 7.40
C ASP A 77 11.09 -18.22 6.68
N LEU A 78 9.89 -17.66 6.44
CA LEU A 78 9.72 -16.39 5.74
C LEU A 78 9.64 -15.22 6.71
N THR A 79 10.23 -14.12 6.30
CA THR A 79 10.00 -12.80 6.93
C THR A 79 9.06 -12.02 6.05
N LEU A 80 7.87 -11.69 6.58
CA LEU A 80 6.81 -11.00 5.86
C LEU A 80 6.50 -9.65 6.47
N ASP A 81 6.10 -8.71 5.64
CA ASP A 81 5.41 -7.50 6.05
C ASP A 81 3.91 -7.73 5.82
N VAL A 82 3.12 -7.50 6.85
CA VAL A 82 1.68 -7.81 6.87
C VAL A 82 0.88 -6.54 7.04
N ARG A 83 -0.14 -6.39 6.23
CA ARG A 83 -1.19 -5.38 6.35
C ARG A 83 -2.50 -6.08 6.64
N ALA A 84 -3.28 -5.56 7.58
CA ALA A 84 -4.61 -6.05 7.83
C ALA A 84 -5.61 -4.89 7.92
N ALA A 85 -6.78 -5.10 7.30
CA ALA A 85 -7.91 -4.19 7.34
C ALA A 85 -9.17 -4.96 7.76
N ARG A 86 -10.08 -4.26 8.44
CA ARG A 86 -11.38 -4.81 8.83
C ARG A 86 -12.47 -4.26 7.92
N HIS A 87 -13.46 -5.07 7.63
CA HIS A 87 -14.72 -4.65 7.03
C HIS A 87 -15.84 -5.48 7.62
N GLU A 88 -16.76 -4.81 8.31
CA GLU A 88 -17.81 -5.45 9.12
C GLU A 88 -17.19 -6.44 10.12
N ASP A 89 -17.50 -7.72 10.00
CA ASP A 89 -17.02 -8.81 10.86
C ASP A 89 -15.85 -9.61 10.23
N ARG A 90 -15.37 -9.23 9.05
CA ARG A 90 -14.31 -9.91 8.29
C ARG A 90 -13.02 -9.11 8.26
N TYR A 91 -11.95 -9.81 7.91
CA TYR A 91 -10.61 -9.23 7.85
C TYR A 91 -9.94 -9.55 6.52
N LEU A 92 -9.40 -8.51 5.90
CA LEU A 92 -8.47 -8.63 4.78
C LEU A 92 -7.05 -8.65 5.34
N VAL A 93 -6.30 -9.69 5.03
CA VAL A 93 -4.89 -9.82 5.41
C VAL A 93 -4.05 -9.93 4.15
N GLU A 94 -3.20 -8.95 3.92
CA GLU A 94 -2.20 -8.94 2.85
C GLU A 94 -0.82 -9.17 3.45
N ALA A 95 -0.04 -10.05 2.84
CA ALA A 95 1.32 -10.31 3.23
C ALA A 95 2.26 -10.26 2.02
N GLU A 96 3.41 -9.66 2.19
CA GLU A 96 4.46 -9.61 1.18
C GLU A 96 5.80 -10.00 1.79
N LEU A 97 6.70 -10.58 1.01
CA LEU A 97 8.06 -10.83 1.47
C LEU A 97 8.72 -9.51 1.85
N ALA A 98 9.31 -9.44 3.02
CA ALA A 98 10.04 -8.25 3.45
C ALA A 98 11.17 -7.90 2.47
N VAL A 99 11.32 -6.62 2.18
CA VAL A 99 12.34 -6.12 1.23
C VAL A 99 13.56 -5.61 2.01
N GLU A 100 14.71 -6.16 1.68
CA GLU A 100 15.98 -5.72 2.26
C GLU A 100 16.65 -4.60 1.42
N PRO A 101 17.43 -3.71 2.02
CA PRO A 101 17.63 -3.56 3.47
C PRO A 101 16.41 -2.90 4.14
N ARG A 102 16.09 -3.35 5.34
CA ARG A 102 15.02 -2.78 6.16
C ARG A 102 15.38 -1.38 6.65
N LEU A 103 14.35 -0.61 7.03
CA LEU A 103 14.55 0.69 7.67
C LEU A 103 14.69 0.49 9.18
N PRO A 104 15.84 0.82 9.79
CA PRO A 104 16.05 0.59 11.21
C PRO A 104 15.22 1.53 12.10
N ASP A 105 14.86 2.72 11.60
CA ASP A 105 14.09 3.74 12.32
C ASP A 105 13.25 4.57 11.35
N GLY A 106 12.03 4.08 11.06
CA GLY A 106 11.08 4.78 10.17
C GLY A 106 10.62 6.13 10.74
N ILE A 107 10.39 6.22 12.07
CA ILE A 107 9.95 7.47 12.72
C ILE A 107 11.06 8.52 12.69
N GLY A 108 12.28 8.15 13.00
CA GLY A 108 13.45 9.03 12.89
C GLY A 108 13.69 9.49 11.45
N MET A 109 13.45 8.62 10.47
CA MET A 109 13.50 8.98 9.05
C MET A 109 12.49 10.07 8.70
N VAL A 110 11.20 9.91 9.07
CA VAL A 110 10.15 10.92 8.85
C VAL A 110 10.53 12.25 9.50
N ARG A 111 11.06 12.24 10.73
CA ARG A 111 11.52 13.43 11.42
C ARG A 111 12.65 14.11 10.65
N SER A 112 13.69 13.38 10.31
CA SER A 112 14.85 13.89 9.57
C SER A 112 14.44 14.47 8.19
N MET A 113 13.55 13.81 7.47
CA MET A 113 13.01 14.32 6.20
C MET A 113 12.21 15.61 6.41
N SER A 114 11.40 15.69 7.47
CA SER A 114 10.61 16.87 7.79
C SER A 114 11.47 18.07 8.19
N ASP A 115 12.56 17.85 8.92
CA ASP A 115 13.48 18.89 9.39
C ASP A 115 14.31 19.49 8.24
N ARG A 116 14.52 18.73 7.16
CA ARG A 116 15.21 19.21 5.94
C ARG A 116 14.33 20.11 5.07
N LEU A 117 13.02 20.13 5.30
CA LEU A 117 12.12 21.01 4.54
C LEU A 117 12.32 22.47 5.04
N SER A 118 12.67 23.37 4.12
CA SER A 118 12.93 24.78 4.41
C SER A 118 12.09 25.69 3.51
N GLY A 119 11.86 26.91 3.97
CA GLY A 119 11.07 27.92 3.25
C GLY A 119 9.65 28.01 3.78
N ASP A 120 8.94 29.05 3.34
CA ASP A 120 7.61 29.42 3.84
C ASP A 120 6.49 29.14 2.84
N HIS A 121 6.82 29.05 1.56
CA HIS A 121 5.82 28.81 0.53
C HIS A 121 5.45 27.31 0.44
N PRO A 122 4.14 26.96 0.51
CA PRO A 122 3.71 25.56 0.49
C PRO A 122 4.21 24.74 -0.70
N VAL A 123 4.21 25.32 -1.91
CA VAL A 123 4.64 24.63 -3.14
C VAL A 123 6.14 24.32 -3.12
N ASP A 124 6.97 25.19 -2.55
CA ASP A 124 8.42 24.94 -2.42
C ASP A 124 8.70 23.79 -1.47
N LEU A 125 7.95 23.72 -0.35
CA LEU A 125 8.03 22.59 0.58
C LEU A 125 7.63 21.29 -0.10
N ALA A 126 6.55 21.30 -0.87
CA ALA A 126 6.09 20.14 -1.61
C ALA A 126 7.12 19.68 -2.65
N GLY A 127 7.72 20.59 -3.42
CA GLY A 127 8.77 20.26 -4.39
C GLY A 127 10.02 19.64 -3.75
N GLN A 128 10.43 20.14 -2.57
CA GLN A 128 11.53 19.54 -1.80
C GLN A 128 11.17 18.13 -1.30
N ALA A 129 9.94 17.95 -0.83
CA ALA A 129 9.45 16.67 -0.35
C ALA A 129 9.38 15.62 -1.46
N MET A 130 8.91 15.99 -2.66
CA MET A 130 8.87 15.04 -3.80
C MET A 130 10.26 14.54 -4.17
N ARG A 131 11.30 15.37 -4.12
CA ARG A 131 12.70 14.93 -4.33
C ARG A 131 13.18 13.97 -3.25
N GLN A 132 12.85 14.21 -1.97
CA GLN A 132 13.20 13.31 -0.88
C GLN A 132 12.46 11.96 -1.00
N LEU A 133 11.19 11.99 -1.39
CA LEU A 133 10.39 10.79 -1.61
C LEU A 133 10.90 9.97 -2.79
N ALA A 134 11.31 10.60 -3.87
CA ALA A 134 11.96 9.90 -4.99
C ALA A 134 13.24 9.18 -4.53
N ALA A 135 14.06 9.82 -3.72
CA ALA A 135 15.26 9.21 -3.14
C ALA A 135 14.94 8.06 -2.17
N LEU A 136 13.89 8.19 -1.33
CA LEU A 136 13.47 7.17 -0.38
C LEU A 136 12.94 5.91 -1.08
N THR A 137 12.06 6.12 -2.07
CA THR A 137 11.31 5.04 -2.73
C THR A 137 12.03 4.46 -3.94
N GLY A 138 12.92 5.25 -4.55
CA GLY A 138 13.58 4.93 -5.81
C GLY A 138 12.64 4.94 -7.01
N PHE A 139 11.45 5.54 -6.90
CA PHE A 139 10.60 5.83 -8.04
C PHE A 139 11.17 7.01 -8.84
N GLU A 140 11.06 6.94 -10.16
CA GLU A 140 11.63 7.97 -11.05
C GLU A 140 10.86 9.28 -10.97
N ARG A 141 9.54 9.18 -10.83
CA ARG A 141 8.61 10.31 -10.75
C ARG A 141 7.77 10.17 -9.50
N VAL A 142 7.72 11.24 -8.72
CA VAL A 142 6.89 11.33 -7.52
C VAL A 142 6.17 12.66 -7.56
N MET A 143 4.86 12.63 -7.34
CA MET A 143 4.00 13.82 -7.42
C MET A 143 3.02 13.87 -6.27
N LEU A 144 2.67 15.07 -5.89
CA LEU A 144 1.58 15.41 -5.01
C LEU A 144 0.45 16.00 -5.85
N THR A 145 -0.75 15.48 -5.72
CA THR A 145 -1.94 16.00 -6.41
C THR A 145 -2.98 16.46 -5.40
N ASP A 146 -3.84 17.39 -5.79
CA ASP A 146 -5.08 17.70 -5.06
C ASP A 146 -6.15 16.62 -5.30
N ARG A 147 -7.31 16.79 -4.67
CA ARG A 147 -8.44 15.85 -4.80
C ARG A 147 -9.04 15.81 -6.22
N GLN A 148 -8.81 16.81 -7.05
CA GLN A 148 -9.20 16.84 -8.47
C GLN A 148 -8.15 16.21 -9.39
N GLY A 149 -7.03 15.71 -8.84
CA GLY A 149 -5.94 15.14 -9.60
C GLY A 149 -4.98 16.17 -10.21
N LYS A 150 -5.13 17.46 -9.89
CA LYS A 150 -4.22 18.49 -10.36
C LYS A 150 -2.89 18.40 -9.60
N THR A 151 -1.79 18.39 -10.33
CA THR A 151 -0.45 18.35 -9.75
C THR A 151 -0.15 19.63 -8.97
N ILE A 152 0.19 19.47 -7.68
CA ILE A 152 0.65 20.54 -6.78
C ILE A 152 2.17 20.67 -6.88
N ALA A 153 2.87 19.53 -6.85
CA ALA A 153 4.32 19.46 -6.94
C ALA A 153 4.79 18.12 -7.49
N THR A 154 5.96 18.10 -8.12
CA THR A 154 6.62 16.88 -8.61
C THR A 154 8.15 17.03 -8.54
N ASN A 155 8.87 15.91 -8.51
CA ASN A 155 10.33 15.89 -8.61
C ASN A 155 10.85 16.00 -10.05
N LYS A 156 10.03 15.62 -11.04
CA LYS A 156 10.31 15.70 -12.49
C LYS A 156 9.03 16.05 -13.22
N ASP A 157 9.15 16.62 -14.42
CA ASP A 157 7.98 16.87 -15.26
C ASP A 157 7.15 15.60 -15.44
N ALA A 158 5.89 15.68 -15.06
CA ALA A 158 4.92 14.59 -15.06
C ALA A 158 3.84 14.83 -16.12
N ALA A 159 4.23 15.24 -17.34
CA ALA A 159 3.30 15.48 -18.42
C ALA A 159 2.49 14.19 -18.72
N GLY A 160 1.18 14.32 -18.70
CA GLY A 160 0.24 13.27 -19.13
C GLY A 160 -0.22 12.27 -18.08
N TRP A 161 0.26 12.32 -16.84
CA TRP A 161 -0.34 11.49 -15.78
C TRP A 161 -1.65 12.12 -15.30
N LEU A 162 -2.72 11.38 -15.50
CA LEU A 162 -4.00 11.68 -14.86
C LEU A 162 -4.16 10.76 -13.65
N ALA A 163 -4.57 11.33 -12.54
CA ALA A 163 -4.89 10.57 -11.35
C ALA A 163 -5.86 9.43 -11.68
N SER A 164 -5.64 8.26 -11.10
CA SER A 164 -6.63 7.17 -11.14
C SER A 164 -7.90 7.64 -10.44
N ASP A 165 -9.07 7.28 -10.96
CA ASP A 165 -10.37 7.59 -10.36
C ASP A 165 -10.56 6.97 -8.95
N SER A 166 -9.66 6.08 -8.53
CA SER A 166 -9.67 5.43 -7.22
C SER A 166 -8.58 5.96 -6.28
N ILE A 167 -8.60 7.28 -6.00
CA ILE A 167 -7.67 7.92 -5.05
C ILE A 167 -7.94 7.54 -3.59
N GLU A 168 -9.06 6.90 -3.30
CA GLU A 168 -9.55 6.68 -1.93
C GLU A 168 -8.76 5.66 -1.13
N MET A 169 -7.95 4.82 -1.78
CA MET A 169 -7.23 3.72 -1.14
C MET A 169 -5.77 3.64 -1.57
N VAL A 170 -4.96 3.04 -0.69
CA VAL A 170 -3.57 2.70 -1.01
C VAL A 170 -3.55 1.66 -2.13
N ARG A 171 -2.81 1.95 -3.20
CA ARG A 171 -2.62 1.01 -4.31
C ARG A 171 -1.16 0.92 -4.70
N MET A 172 -0.76 -0.28 -5.02
CA MET A 172 0.59 -0.60 -5.48
C MET A 172 0.51 -1.49 -6.72
N VAL A 173 1.04 -1.03 -7.83
CA VAL A 173 1.35 -1.86 -9.00
C VAL A 173 2.85 -2.05 -9.01
N ALA A 174 3.30 -3.24 -8.63
CA ALA A 174 4.73 -3.56 -8.60
C ALA A 174 5.27 -3.88 -10.00
N ASP A 175 4.42 -4.49 -10.83
CA ASP A 175 4.69 -4.78 -12.23
C ASP A 175 3.35 -4.87 -12.97
N ARG A 176 3.13 -3.96 -13.93
CA ARG A 176 1.93 -3.95 -14.79
C ARG A 176 1.78 -5.23 -15.60
N ASP A 177 2.89 -5.80 -16.03
CA ASP A 177 2.92 -6.95 -16.94
C ASP A 177 3.00 -8.30 -16.17
N ALA A 178 2.95 -8.28 -14.83
CA ALA A 178 2.96 -9.48 -14.02
C ALA A 178 1.70 -10.33 -14.24
N GLU A 179 1.88 -11.64 -14.31
CA GLU A 179 0.75 -12.57 -14.44
C GLU A 179 -0.16 -12.50 -13.21
N PRO A 180 -1.46 -12.25 -13.38
CA PRO A 180 -2.41 -12.16 -12.28
C PRO A 180 -2.53 -13.46 -11.50
N VAL A 181 -2.57 -13.36 -10.18
CA VAL A 181 -2.83 -14.50 -9.28
C VAL A 181 -4.31 -14.50 -8.90
N PRO A 182 -5.09 -15.52 -9.30
CA PRO A 182 -6.51 -15.57 -9.00
C PRO A 182 -6.76 -15.81 -7.51
N MET A 183 -7.92 -15.34 -7.03
CA MET A 183 -8.44 -15.67 -5.72
C MET A 183 -9.24 -16.98 -5.79
N VAL A 184 -9.16 -17.78 -4.72
CA VAL A 184 -9.87 -19.08 -4.58
C VAL A 184 -10.66 -19.06 -3.28
N GLY A 185 -11.94 -19.37 -3.33
CA GLY A 185 -12.86 -19.37 -2.17
C GLY A 185 -14.13 -18.58 -2.44
N ASN A 186 -14.76 -18.08 -1.40
CA ASN A 186 -15.96 -17.25 -1.51
C ASN A 186 -15.60 -15.87 -2.07
N GLU A 187 -16.24 -15.47 -3.17
CA GLU A 187 -16.01 -14.18 -3.81
C GLU A 187 -16.80 -13.07 -3.09
N GLU A 188 -16.15 -12.32 -2.23
CA GLU A 188 -16.66 -11.01 -1.79
C GLU A 188 -15.86 -9.90 -2.46
N SER A 189 -16.38 -9.40 -3.58
CA SER A 189 -15.70 -8.40 -4.40
C SER A 189 -15.42 -7.07 -3.68
N GLY A 190 -16.29 -6.66 -2.75
CA GLY A 190 -16.16 -5.39 -2.04
C GLY A 190 -14.92 -5.30 -1.14
N LEU A 191 -14.62 -6.39 -0.39
CA LEU A 191 -13.46 -6.41 0.50
C LEU A 191 -12.16 -6.55 -0.28
N LEU A 192 -12.17 -7.34 -1.37
CA LEU A 192 -11.00 -7.50 -2.24
C LEU A 192 -10.60 -6.21 -2.96
N ALA A 193 -11.57 -5.33 -3.26
CA ALA A 193 -11.27 -4.02 -3.84
C ALA A 193 -10.42 -3.12 -2.93
N ARG A 194 -10.35 -3.43 -1.62
CA ARG A 194 -9.51 -2.72 -0.64
C ARG A 194 -8.07 -3.23 -0.59
N ALA A 195 -7.74 -4.28 -1.31
CA ALA A 195 -6.39 -4.80 -1.37
C ALA A 195 -5.44 -3.82 -2.06
N ALA A 196 -4.27 -3.59 -1.45
CA ALA A 196 -3.26 -2.67 -1.99
C ALA A 196 -2.62 -3.23 -3.27
N PHE A 197 -2.49 -4.54 -3.39
CA PHE A 197 -1.88 -5.23 -4.52
C PHE A 197 -2.89 -5.80 -5.53
N CYS A 198 -4.06 -5.19 -5.68
CA CYS A 198 -4.98 -5.55 -6.76
C CYS A 198 -4.30 -5.43 -8.13
N VAL A 199 -4.68 -6.31 -9.05
CA VAL A 199 -4.31 -6.16 -10.46
C VAL A 199 -4.97 -4.89 -11.00
N PRO A 200 -4.24 -4.03 -11.74
CA PRO A 200 -4.84 -2.87 -12.38
C PRO A 200 -5.91 -3.30 -13.40
N ALA A 201 -6.95 -2.48 -13.55
CA ALA A 201 -7.97 -2.71 -14.56
C ALA A 201 -7.37 -2.57 -15.98
N ASN A 202 -8.02 -3.17 -16.99
CA ASN A 202 -7.49 -3.19 -18.35
C ASN A 202 -7.27 -1.79 -18.92
N ASP A 203 -8.14 -0.84 -18.66
CA ASP A 203 -8.01 0.56 -19.07
C ASP A 203 -6.85 1.26 -18.36
N GLU A 204 -6.63 0.95 -17.09
CA GLU A 204 -5.46 1.38 -16.34
C GLU A 204 -4.17 0.79 -16.93
N CYS A 205 -4.14 -0.51 -17.25
CA CYS A 205 -3.00 -1.16 -17.91
C CYS A 205 -2.64 -0.48 -19.24
N VAL A 206 -3.62 -0.25 -20.11
CA VAL A 206 -3.42 0.43 -21.40
C VAL A 206 -2.87 1.85 -21.20
N ARG A 207 -3.38 2.57 -20.21
CA ARG A 207 -2.90 3.90 -19.88
C ARG A 207 -1.45 3.88 -19.38
N LEU A 208 -1.10 2.96 -18.46
CA LEU A 208 0.26 2.77 -17.95
C LEU A 208 1.23 2.42 -19.08
N GLU A 209 0.81 1.54 -19.99
CA GLU A 209 1.59 1.16 -21.17
C GLU A 209 1.86 2.35 -22.08
N THR A 210 0.84 3.14 -22.41
CA THR A 210 0.96 4.33 -23.25
C THR A 210 1.94 5.35 -22.67
N LEU A 211 2.01 5.43 -21.33
CA LEU A 211 2.91 6.32 -20.59
C LEU A 211 4.31 5.71 -20.35
N GLY A 212 4.54 4.45 -20.77
CA GLY A 212 5.78 3.73 -20.51
C GLY A 212 6.03 3.46 -19.02
N ILE A 213 4.96 3.24 -18.24
CA ILE A 213 5.02 3.01 -16.81
C ILE A 213 4.73 1.53 -16.51
N SER A 214 5.61 0.87 -15.77
CA SER A 214 5.43 -0.51 -15.32
C SER A 214 5.02 -0.62 -13.86
N ALA A 215 5.44 0.33 -13.02
CA ALA A 215 5.12 0.29 -11.60
C ALA A 215 4.58 1.63 -11.09
N THR A 216 3.59 1.56 -10.18
CA THR A 216 3.00 2.73 -9.53
C THR A 216 2.79 2.49 -8.04
N MET A 217 2.77 3.57 -7.28
CA MET A 217 2.33 3.61 -5.89
C MET A 217 1.43 4.83 -5.70
N THR A 218 0.26 4.61 -5.11
CA THR A 218 -0.67 5.69 -4.78
C THR A 218 -1.08 5.60 -3.31
N HIS A 219 -0.99 6.71 -2.60
CA HIS A 219 -1.48 6.87 -1.24
C HIS A 219 -2.48 8.04 -1.19
N PRO A 220 -3.72 7.84 -0.75
CA PRO A 220 -4.65 8.91 -0.46
C PRO A 220 -4.13 9.74 0.72
N LEU A 221 -4.35 11.04 0.67
CA LEU A 221 -3.94 11.97 1.72
C LEU A 221 -5.17 12.61 2.35
N ARG A 222 -5.24 12.54 3.67
CA ARG A 222 -6.39 13.02 4.44
C ARG A 222 -5.95 14.07 5.46
N ILE A 223 -6.82 15.05 5.71
CA ILE A 223 -6.72 15.98 6.82
C ILE A 223 -8.06 15.89 7.57
N ASP A 224 -8.00 15.58 8.86
CA ASP A 224 -9.18 15.42 9.71
C ASP A 224 -10.25 14.47 9.13
N GLY A 225 -9.81 13.44 8.39
CA GLY A 225 -10.64 12.45 7.72
C GLY A 225 -11.02 12.80 6.27
N ASP A 226 -10.96 14.05 5.88
CA ASP A 226 -11.32 14.49 4.53
C ASP A 226 -10.18 14.21 3.53
N LEU A 227 -10.53 13.64 2.38
CA LEU A 227 -9.60 13.42 1.27
C LEU A 227 -9.19 14.76 0.68
N VAL A 228 -7.91 15.08 0.73
CA VAL A 228 -7.33 16.35 0.23
C VAL A 228 -6.46 16.18 -1.02
N GLY A 229 -6.10 14.97 -1.34
CA GLY A 229 -5.25 14.68 -2.50
C GLY A 229 -4.62 13.29 -2.45
N SER A 230 -3.57 13.10 -3.22
CA SER A 230 -2.79 11.87 -3.21
C SER A 230 -1.29 12.08 -3.43
N LEU A 231 -0.51 11.19 -2.84
CA LEU A 231 0.87 10.93 -3.24
C LEU A 231 0.85 9.88 -4.34
N GLN A 232 1.47 10.16 -5.47
CA GLN A 232 1.62 9.23 -6.58
C GLN A 232 3.10 9.09 -6.94
N ALA A 233 3.52 7.85 -7.20
CA ALA A 233 4.88 7.55 -7.63
C ALA A 233 4.86 6.57 -8.79
N MET A 234 5.78 6.73 -9.76
CA MET A 234 5.81 6.00 -11.03
C MET A 234 7.22 5.60 -11.39
N HIS A 235 7.34 4.43 -12.04
CA HIS A 235 8.61 3.90 -12.51
C HIS A 235 8.43 3.22 -13.88
N SER A 236 9.39 3.39 -14.78
CA SER A 236 9.34 2.83 -16.14
C SER A 236 9.54 1.32 -16.21
N GLY A 237 10.23 0.73 -15.24
CA GLY A 237 10.36 -0.72 -15.08
C GLY A 237 9.63 -1.23 -13.86
N PRO A 238 9.52 -2.56 -13.69
CA PRO A 238 8.99 -3.16 -12.48
C PRO A 238 9.69 -2.62 -11.23
N ARG A 239 8.91 -2.28 -10.21
CA ARG A 239 9.44 -1.68 -8.98
C ARG A 239 8.67 -2.13 -7.77
N ARG A 240 9.35 -2.81 -6.87
CA ARG A 240 8.83 -3.18 -5.57
C ARG A 240 9.60 -2.43 -4.48
N ILE A 241 8.88 -1.80 -3.58
CA ILE A 241 9.46 -1.19 -2.37
C ILE A 241 8.84 -1.84 -1.14
N GLY A 242 9.63 -2.03 -0.09
CA GLY A 242 9.14 -2.65 1.15
C GLY A 242 8.08 -1.81 1.86
N ALA A 243 7.22 -2.47 2.61
CA ALA A 243 6.10 -1.87 3.34
C ALA A 243 6.55 -0.75 4.29
N GLU A 244 7.68 -0.91 4.96
CA GLU A 244 8.24 0.13 5.84
C GLU A 244 8.53 1.44 5.10
N ARG A 245 9.13 1.36 3.89
CA ARG A 245 9.43 2.55 3.08
C ARG A 245 8.15 3.21 2.57
N ARG A 246 7.12 2.41 2.19
CA ARG A 246 5.81 2.93 1.81
C ARG A 246 5.15 3.65 2.99
N SER A 247 5.21 3.08 4.19
CA SER A 247 4.66 3.70 5.41
C SER A 247 5.39 4.98 5.78
N VAL A 248 6.71 5.02 5.66
CA VAL A 248 7.50 6.26 5.85
C VAL A 248 7.12 7.31 4.81
N ALA A 249 6.97 6.93 3.54
CA ALA A 249 6.57 7.85 2.48
C ALA A 249 5.18 8.44 2.76
N HIS A 250 4.22 7.60 3.14
CA HIS A 250 2.86 8.03 3.49
C HIS A 250 2.86 9.00 4.68
N LEU A 251 3.42 8.57 5.81
CA LEU A 251 3.46 9.38 7.04
C LEU A 251 4.21 10.72 6.86
N PHE A 252 5.31 10.71 6.10
CA PHE A 252 6.01 11.96 5.76
C PHE A 252 5.14 12.89 4.92
N THR A 253 4.37 12.35 3.96
CA THR A 253 3.51 13.15 3.10
C THR A 253 2.30 13.71 3.85
N GLU A 254 1.69 12.94 4.74
CA GLU A 254 0.63 13.46 5.64
C GLU A 254 1.15 14.64 6.49
N ARG A 255 2.34 14.48 7.07
CA ARG A 255 2.99 15.54 7.85
C ARG A 255 3.31 16.77 7.01
N LEU A 256 3.73 16.59 5.75
CA LEU A 256 3.94 17.67 4.80
C LEU A 256 2.64 18.43 4.55
N VAL A 257 1.57 17.71 4.19
CA VAL A 257 0.25 18.29 3.85
C VAL A 257 -0.31 19.08 5.05
N ALA A 258 -0.23 18.52 6.26
CA ALA A 258 -0.59 19.24 7.49
C ALA A 258 0.26 20.50 7.72
N ARG A 259 1.55 20.49 7.36
CA ARG A 259 2.43 21.66 7.43
C ARG A 259 2.06 22.71 6.37
N MET A 260 1.72 22.28 5.15
CA MET A 260 1.27 23.16 4.07
C MET A 260 -0.05 23.86 4.42
N ALA A 261 -1.02 23.11 4.97
CA ALA A 261 -2.30 23.67 5.42
C ALA A 261 -2.12 24.77 6.48
N ARG A 262 -1.24 24.54 7.47
CA ARG A 262 -0.90 25.60 8.48
C ARG A 262 -0.23 26.83 7.87
N ARG A 263 0.24 26.78 6.63
CA ARG A 263 0.82 27.90 5.88
C ARG A 263 -0.11 28.48 4.82
N GLY A 264 -1.40 28.18 4.95
CA GLY A 264 -2.45 28.75 4.10
C GLY A 264 -2.68 28.04 2.79
N TRP A 265 -2.08 26.83 2.58
CA TRP A 265 -2.49 25.98 1.46
C TRP A 265 -3.91 25.46 1.72
N GLN A 266 -4.78 25.67 0.73
CA GLN A 266 -6.14 25.14 0.71
C GLN A 266 -6.19 24.04 -0.35
N PRO A 267 -6.51 22.78 0.03
CA PRO A 267 -6.61 21.65 -0.88
C PRO A 267 -7.78 21.72 -1.84
#